data_eed29269b3ba69a2c2697055d06557d1
#
_entry.id   eed29269b3ba69a2c2697055d06557d1
#
_cell.length_a   1.000
_cell.length_b   1.000
_cell.length_c   1.000
_cell.angle_alpha   90.00
_cell.angle_beta   90.00
_cell.angle_gamma   90.00
#
_symmetry.space_group_name_H-M   'P 1'
#
loop_
_entity.id
_entity.type
_entity.pdbx_description
1 polymer ?
#
loop_
_entity_poly.entity_id
_entity_poly.type
_entity_poly.pdbx_seq_one_letter_code
_entity_poly.pdbx_strand_id
1 'polypeptide(L)'
;VAGILVFAKTPAAAKDLNKQLQNQGFGKYYRALVTNAPSEKEGTLEDYMVKDARTNTSRICSAKENGAKIARLHYDTVPDHGRLFSTVSGSSSSVDVSLSSQSQECHETELEIHLDTGRHHQIRVQLASIGCPIVGDTKYNPELTGNKRWQTIRLCAYKLDFKHPVTHKAMHFQLEADPA
;
A
#
# COMPACT_ATOMS: atom_id res chain seq x y z
N VAL A 1 3.11 -7.16 5.17
CA VAL A 1 3.67 -5.91 4.67
C VAL A 1 5.11 -5.83 5.17
N ALA A 2 6.05 -5.67 4.26
CA ALA A 2 7.45 -5.42 4.56
C ALA A 2 7.70 -3.95 4.89
N GLY A 3 8.90 -3.59 5.38
CA GLY A 3 9.35 -2.22 5.48
C GLY A 3 9.74 -1.74 6.87
N ILE A 4 9.77 -0.42 7.03
CA ILE A 4 10.22 0.26 8.24
C ILE A 4 9.15 0.18 9.33
N LEU A 5 9.56 -0.21 10.53
CA LEU A 5 8.73 -0.25 11.73
C LEU A 5 9.42 0.50 12.86
N VAL A 6 8.63 1.14 13.72
CA VAL A 6 9.12 1.78 14.95
C VAL A 6 8.51 1.10 16.18
N PHE A 7 9.35 0.80 17.17
CA PHE A 7 8.94 0.21 18.44
C PHE A 7 9.37 1.11 19.59
N ALA A 8 8.43 1.41 20.48
CA ALA A 8 8.72 2.12 21.72
C ALA A 8 9.36 1.17 22.74
N LYS A 9 10.46 1.59 23.36
CA LYS A 9 11.13 0.84 24.44
C LYS A 9 10.56 1.09 25.83
N THR A 10 9.75 2.15 25.99
CA THR A 10 9.15 2.54 27.27
C THR A 10 7.69 2.91 27.11
N PRO A 11 6.85 2.77 28.15
CA PRO A 11 5.44 3.21 28.10
C PRO A 11 5.26 4.70 27.79
N ALA A 12 6.18 5.55 28.28
CA ALA A 12 6.16 6.99 28.00
C ALA A 12 6.40 7.27 26.51
N ALA A 13 7.38 6.59 25.88
CA ALA A 13 7.64 6.68 24.45
C ALA A 13 6.46 6.16 23.63
N ALA A 14 5.84 5.05 24.05
CA ALA A 14 4.65 4.52 23.39
C ALA A 14 3.48 5.51 23.41
N LYS A 15 3.25 6.18 24.54
CA LYS A 15 2.22 7.20 24.71
C LYS A 15 2.46 8.39 23.77
N ASP A 16 3.70 8.89 23.68
CA ASP A 16 4.05 10.01 22.82
C ASP A 16 3.90 9.62 21.33
N LEU A 17 4.47 8.48 20.88
CA LEU A 17 4.33 8.01 19.50
C LEU A 17 2.86 7.81 19.10
N ASN A 18 2.03 7.28 20.00
CA ASN A 18 0.59 7.15 19.75
C ASN A 18 -0.11 8.52 19.61
N LYS A 19 0.28 9.52 20.42
CA LYS A 19 -0.22 10.88 20.28
C LYS A 19 0.17 11.49 18.93
N GLN A 20 1.42 11.29 18.49
CA GLN A 20 1.87 11.74 17.17
C GLN A 20 1.07 11.07 16.04
N LEU A 21 0.82 9.75 16.12
CA LEU A 21 -0.03 9.02 15.17
C LEU A 21 -1.46 9.60 15.08
N GLN A 22 -2.05 9.98 16.18
CA GLN A 22 -3.39 10.57 16.25
C GLN A 22 -3.44 11.99 15.67
N ASN A 23 -2.38 12.77 15.86
CA ASN A 23 -2.27 14.17 15.47
C ASN A 23 -1.60 14.36 14.11
N GLN A 24 -1.57 13.35 13.27
CA GLN A 24 -0.91 13.38 11.93
C GLN A 24 0.59 13.76 11.99
N GLY A 25 1.23 13.56 13.13
CA GLY A 25 2.67 13.82 13.32
C GLY A 25 3.59 12.74 12.77
N PHE A 26 3.01 11.73 12.10
CA PHE A 26 3.73 10.66 11.41
C PHE A 26 3.55 10.79 9.90
N GLY A 27 4.64 10.98 9.17
CA GLY A 27 4.69 10.75 7.73
C GLY A 27 4.80 9.25 7.47
N LYS A 28 3.74 8.65 6.94
CA LYS A 28 3.65 7.21 6.61
C LYS A 28 3.60 7.05 5.10
N TYR A 29 4.71 6.62 4.53
CA TYR A 29 4.85 6.45 3.10
C TYR A 29 5.06 4.99 2.74
N TYR A 30 4.34 4.55 1.72
CA TYR A 30 4.36 3.19 1.23
C TYR A 30 4.68 3.15 -0.25
N ARG A 31 5.27 2.06 -0.69
CA ARG A 31 5.35 1.68 -2.10
C ARG A 31 4.45 0.47 -2.31
N ALA A 32 3.65 0.51 -3.36
CA ALA A 32 2.78 -0.59 -3.75
C ALA A 32 2.91 -0.86 -5.24
N LEU A 33 3.13 -2.12 -5.62
CA LEU A 33 3.01 -2.55 -7.00
C LEU A 33 1.58 -3.02 -7.23
N VAL A 34 0.88 -2.40 -8.18
CA VAL A 34 -0.52 -2.70 -8.50
C VAL A 34 -0.66 -3.31 -9.88
N THR A 35 -1.69 -4.14 -10.05
CA THR A 35 -2.15 -4.57 -11.37
C THR A 35 -2.99 -3.44 -11.94
N ASN A 36 -2.78 -3.07 -13.17
CA ASN A 36 -3.34 -1.89 -13.85
C ASN A 36 -2.78 -0.55 -13.31
N ALA A 37 -2.78 0.44 -14.17
CA ALA A 37 -2.46 1.81 -13.80
C ALA A 37 -3.74 2.54 -13.38
N PRO A 38 -3.69 3.41 -12.35
CA PRO A 38 -4.77 4.35 -12.11
C PRO A 38 -5.01 5.25 -13.33
N SER A 39 -6.22 5.77 -13.50
CA SER A 39 -6.55 6.68 -14.61
C SER A 39 -5.73 7.97 -14.59
N GLU A 40 -5.38 8.43 -13.40
CA GLU A 40 -4.55 9.62 -13.18
C GLU A 40 -3.20 9.22 -12.58
N LYS A 41 -2.14 9.98 -12.93
CA LYS A 41 -0.79 9.72 -12.41
C LYS A 41 -0.65 10.00 -10.92
N GLU A 42 -1.46 10.90 -10.40
CA GLU A 42 -1.54 11.29 -9.00
C GLU A 42 -2.99 11.44 -8.58
N GLY A 43 -3.30 11.21 -7.32
CA GLY A 43 -4.66 11.36 -6.83
C GLY A 43 -4.82 11.23 -5.33
N THR A 44 -6.03 11.55 -4.89
CA THR A 44 -6.46 11.40 -3.50
C THR A 44 -7.65 10.46 -3.46
N LEU A 45 -7.58 9.42 -2.64
CA LEU A 45 -8.70 8.54 -2.35
C LEU A 45 -9.25 8.86 -0.96
N GLU A 46 -10.53 9.18 -0.90
CA GLU A 46 -11.24 9.47 0.34
C GLU A 46 -12.53 8.66 0.39
N ASP A 47 -12.62 7.77 1.37
CA ASP A 47 -13.72 6.84 1.54
C ASP A 47 -14.10 6.69 3.00
N TYR A 48 -15.30 6.19 3.26
CA TYR A 48 -15.64 5.63 4.57
C TYR A 48 -15.39 4.12 4.57
N MET A 49 -14.72 3.65 5.61
CA MET A 49 -14.35 2.24 5.73
C MET A 49 -14.83 1.66 7.06
N VAL A 50 -15.27 0.40 7.00
CA VAL A 50 -15.60 -0.41 8.18
C VAL A 50 -14.76 -1.67 8.20
N LYS A 51 -14.33 -2.09 9.40
CA LYS A 51 -13.65 -3.37 9.63
C LYS A 51 -14.66 -4.43 10.03
N ASP A 52 -14.63 -5.57 9.36
CA ASP A 52 -15.26 -6.81 9.84
C ASP A 52 -14.23 -7.59 10.69
N ALA A 53 -14.49 -7.63 12.00
CA ALA A 53 -13.60 -8.33 12.94
C ALA A 53 -13.67 -9.86 12.77
N ARG A 54 -14.81 -10.42 12.31
CA ARG A 54 -15.02 -11.86 12.14
C ARG A 54 -14.17 -12.43 11.01
N THR A 55 -14.10 -11.71 9.89
CA THR A 55 -13.32 -12.13 8.70
C THR A 55 -11.92 -11.52 8.66
N ASN A 56 -11.64 -10.58 9.58
CA ASN A 56 -10.42 -9.76 9.58
C ASN A 56 -10.19 -9.08 8.21
N THR A 57 -11.28 -8.54 7.64
CA THR A 57 -11.29 -7.76 6.40
C THR A 57 -11.75 -6.33 6.66
N SER A 58 -11.64 -5.48 5.66
CA SER A 58 -12.24 -4.15 5.66
C SER A 58 -12.90 -3.91 4.31
N ARG A 59 -13.86 -3.00 4.26
CA ARG A 59 -14.52 -2.61 3.02
C ARG A 59 -14.90 -1.14 3.04
N ILE A 60 -15.11 -0.58 1.88
CA ILE A 60 -15.73 0.74 1.72
C ILE A 60 -17.21 0.62 2.07
N CYS A 61 -17.75 1.64 2.69
CA CYS A 61 -19.12 1.69 3.17
C CYS A 61 -19.71 3.10 3.11
N SER A 62 -21.00 3.23 3.41
CA SER A 62 -21.63 4.54 3.57
C SER A 62 -21.14 5.23 4.86
N ALA A 63 -21.06 6.56 4.83
CA ALA A 63 -20.77 7.38 6.02
C ALA A 63 -21.75 7.14 7.19
N LYS A 64 -22.98 6.69 6.88
CA LYS A 64 -24.03 6.41 7.86
C LYS A 64 -23.92 5.03 8.50
N GLU A 65 -23.05 4.18 8.02
CA GLU A 65 -22.89 2.82 8.54
C GLU A 65 -22.24 2.85 9.94
N ASN A 66 -22.75 2.01 10.84
CA ASN A 66 -22.20 1.92 12.19
C ASN A 66 -20.73 1.46 12.16
N GLY A 67 -19.85 2.20 12.83
CA GLY A 67 -18.41 1.92 12.83
C GLY A 67 -17.65 2.44 11.61
N ALA A 68 -18.32 3.12 10.66
CA ALA A 68 -17.68 3.77 9.52
C ALA A 68 -16.66 4.83 9.99
N LYS A 69 -15.48 4.81 9.40
CA LYS A 69 -14.41 5.78 9.67
C LYS A 69 -13.85 6.29 8.37
N ILE A 70 -13.63 7.60 8.29
CA ILE A 70 -12.99 8.22 7.13
C ILE A 70 -11.58 7.67 6.94
N ALA A 71 -11.25 7.37 5.69
CA ALA A 71 -9.95 6.88 5.22
C ALA A 71 -9.48 7.76 4.07
N ARG A 72 -8.31 8.40 4.21
CA ARG A 72 -7.75 9.26 3.19
C ARG A 72 -6.30 8.89 2.93
N LEU A 73 -5.95 8.77 1.66
CA LEU A 73 -4.58 8.61 1.17
C LEU A 73 -4.36 9.43 -0.10
N HIS A 74 -3.10 9.74 -0.36
CA HIS A 74 -2.64 10.31 -1.62
C HIS A 74 -1.75 9.29 -2.30
N TYR A 75 -1.76 9.26 -3.63
CA TYR A 75 -0.85 8.41 -4.41
C TYR A 75 -0.26 9.17 -5.59
N ASP A 76 0.96 8.79 -5.95
CA ASP A 76 1.70 9.23 -7.12
C ASP A 76 2.25 8.00 -7.85
N THR A 77 2.22 8.03 -9.19
CA THR A 77 2.84 6.99 -10.01
C THR A 77 4.35 7.16 -10.02
N VAL A 78 5.06 6.10 -9.70
CA VAL A 78 6.52 6.11 -9.66
C VAL A 78 7.09 5.86 -11.06
N PRO A 79 8.00 6.72 -11.56
CA PRO A 79 8.67 6.47 -12.83
C PRO A 79 9.60 5.25 -12.73
N ASP A 80 9.87 4.60 -13.86
CA ASP A 80 10.61 3.33 -13.93
C ASP A 80 11.98 3.36 -13.23
N HIS A 81 12.69 4.47 -13.34
CA HIS A 81 14.01 4.65 -12.72
C HIS A 81 14.00 4.87 -11.19
N GLY A 82 12.83 4.97 -10.58
CA GLY A 82 12.66 5.18 -9.14
C GLY A 82 11.92 4.04 -8.43
N ARG A 83 11.75 2.88 -9.10
CA ARG A 83 10.99 1.76 -8.56
C ARG A 83 11.73 1.04 -7.45
N LEU A 84 11.00 0.67 -6.42
CA LEU A 84 11.46 -0.19 -5.31
C LEU A 84 11.27 -1.67 -5.65
N PHE A 85 10.26 -2.00 -6.46
CA PHE A 85 9.96 -3.36 -6.86
C PHE A 85 10.53 -3.63 -8.26
N SER A 86 11.42 -4.62 -8.39
CA SER A 86 11.83 -5.12 -9.69
C SER A 86 10.61 -5.74 -10.38
N THR A 87 10.22 -5.20 -11.52
CA THR A 87 9.28 -5.88 -12.41
C THR A 87 10.02 -7.06 -13.03
N VAL A 88 9.45 -8.25 -12.90
CA VAL A 88 9.93 -9.39 -13.68
C VAL A 88 9.49 -9.12 -15.12
N SER A 89 10.27 -8.34 -15.83
CA SER A 89 10.17 -8.30 -17.29
C SER A 89 10.53 -9.69 -17.78
N GLY A 90 9.54 -10.45 -18.21
CA GLY A 90 9.77 -11.73 -18.86
C GLY A 90 10.71 -11.48 -20.03
N SER A 91 11.99 -11.81 -19.88
CA SER A 91 12.90 -11.95 -21.01
C SER A 91 12.32 -13.04 -21.89
N SER A 92 11.68 -12.62 -22.96
CA SER A 92 11.28 -13.49 -24.05
C SER A 92 12.54 -14.06 -24.70
N SER A 93 12.96 -15.25 -24.25
CA SER A 93 13.71 -16.13 -25.13
C SER A 93 12.70 -16.69 -26.15
N SER A 94 12.94 -16.34 -27.37
CA SER A 94 12.24 -16.74 -28.58
C SER A 94 11.94 -18.25 -28.60
N VAL A 95 10.65 -18.59 -28.57
CA VAL A 95 10.14 -19.84 -29.14
C VAL A 95 8.84 -19.48 -29.87
N ASP A 96 8.89 -19.59 -31.20
CA ASP A 96 7.71 -19.56 -32.05
C ASP A 96 6.67 -20.57 -31.59
N VAL A 97 5.48 -20.10 -31.25
CA VAL A 97 4.25 -20.85 -31.50
C VAL A 97 3.10 -19.85 -31.68
N SER A 98 2.64 -19.77 -32.92
CA SER A 98 1.36 -19.20 -33.31
C SER A 98 0.22 -19.91 -32.58
N LEU A 99 -0.53 -19.18 -31.75
CA LEU A 99 -1.98 -19.36 -31.55
C LEU A 99 -2.58 -18.15 -30.82
N SER A 100 -3.56 -17.56 -31.43
CA SER A 100 -4.41 -16.49 -30.98
C SER A 100 -4.99 -16.69 -29.58
N SER A 101 -4.57 -15.88 -28.64
CA SER A 101 -5.37 -15.45 -27.50
C SER A 101 -4.81 -14.10 -27.04
N GLN A 102 -5.69 -13.10 -26.97
CA GLN A 102 -5.37 -11.77 -26.47
C GLN A 102 -4.87 -11.90 -25.03
N SER A 103 -3.56 -12.04 -24.86
CA SER A 103 -2.91 -11.84 -23.57
C SER A 103 -3.02 -10.35 -23.27
N GLN A 104 -3.96 -9.99 -22.40
CA GLN A 104 -4.04 -8.70 -21.79
C GLN A 104 -2.71 -8.50 -21.03
N GLU A 105 -1.81 -7.69 -21.58
CA GLU A 105 -0.57 -7.31 -20.89
C GLU A 105 -0.96 -6.61 -19.59
N CYS A 106 -0.83 -7.32 -18.48
CA CYS A 106 -1.00 -6.73 -17.17
C CYS A 106 0.15 -5.77 -16.92
N HIS A 107 -0.06 -4.50 -17.18
CA HIS A 107 0.92 -3.47 -16.88
C HIS A 107 0.96 -3.24 -15.37
N GLU A 108 1.99 -3.79 -14.72
CA GLU A 108 2.24 -3.50 -13.31
C GLU A 108 2.75 -2.07 -13.15
N THR A 109 2.13 -1.33 -12.26
CA THR A 109 2.49 0.07 -11.96
C THR A 109 2.88 0.20 -10.50
N GLU A 110 4.00 0.86 -10.21
CA GLU A 110 4.38 1.16 -8.84
C GLU A 110 3.84 2.51 -8.42
N LEU A 111 3.21 2.55 -7.25
CA LEU A 111 2.67 3.76 -6.63
C LEU A 111 3.43 4.10 -5.35
N GLU A 112 3.74 5.37 -5.19
CA GLU A 112 4.07 5.96 -3.89
C GLU A 112 2.78 6.40 -3.22
N ILE A 113 2.62 6.09 -1.94
CA ILE A 113 1.38 6.32 -1.20
C ILE A 113 1.69 7.03 0.10
N HIS A 114 1.04 8.16 0.34
CA HIS A 114 1.06 8.87 1.61
C HIS A 114 -0.27 8.70 2.33
N LEU A 115 -0.22 8.24 3.59
CA LEU A 115 -1.41 8.02 4.42
C LEU A 115 -1.69 9.20 5.35
N ASP A 116 -2.82 9.89 5.17
CA ASP A 116 -3.36 10.82 6.17
C ASP A 116 -3.99 10.06 7.34
N THR A 117 -4.63 8.94 7.04
CA THR A 117 -5.26 8.06 8.03
C THR A 117 -4.63 6.66 7.99
N GLY A 118 -4.78 5.88 9.07
CA GLY A 118 -4.25 4.52 9.15
C GLY A 118 -5.36 3.52 9.51
N ARG A 119 -6.29 3.25 8.58
CA ARG A 119 -7.35 2.26 8.80
C ARG A 119 -6.83 0.85 8.50
N HIS A 120 -7.47 -0.14 9.09
CA HIS A 120 -7.14 -1.54 8.85
C HIS A 120 -7.28 -1.87 7.35
N HIS A 121 -6.21 -2.38 6.73
CA HIS A 121 -6.10 -2.70 5.31
C HIS A 121 -6.40 -1.53 4.34
N GLN A 122 -6.24 -0.27 4.78
CA GLN A 122 -6.68 0.91 4.04
C GLN A 122 -6.19 0.93 2.59
N ILE A 123 -4.89 0.91 2.37
CA ILE A 123 -4.28 0.96 1.03
C ILE A 123 -4.83 -0.16 0.15
N ARG A 124 -4.90 -1.38 0.68
CA ARG A 124 -5.35 -2.57 -0.05
C ARG A 124 -6.78 -2.43 -0.56
N VAL A 125 -7.68 -1.94 0.30
CA VAL A 125 -9.10 -1.77 -0.01
C VAL A 125 -9.31 -0.62 -0.99
N GLN A 126 -8.70 0.54 -0.74
CA GLN A 126 -8.91 1.73 -1.57
C GLN A 126 -8.31 1.55 -2.97
N LEU A 127 -7.13 0.94 -3.12
CA LEU A 127 -6.58 0.66 -4.45
C LEU A 127 -7.40 -0.40 -5.20
N ALA A 128 -7.86 -1.44 -4.52
CA ALA A 128 -8.74 -2.43 -5.14
C ALA A 128 -10.07 -1.82 -5.62
N SER A 129 -10.62 -0.83 -4.89
CA SER A 129 -11.89 -0.19 -5.25
C SER A 129 -11.83 0.64 -6.53
N ILE A 130 -10.65 1.14 -6.90
CA ILE A 130 -10.41 1.86 -8.16
C ILE A 130 -9.92 0.94 -9.29
N GLY A 131 -9.99 -0.38 -9.11
CA GLY A 131 -9.56 -1.36 -10.13
C GLY A 131 -8.05 -1.56 -10.24
N CYS A 132 -7.28 -1.10 -9.25
CA CYS A 132 -5.82 -1.22 -9.18
C CYS A 132 -5.39 -2.04 -7.95
N PRO A 133 -5.80 -3.33 -7.82
CA PRO A 133 -5.46 -4.13 -6.66
C PRO A 133 -3.95 -4.40 -6.59
N ILE A 134 -3.44 -4.55 -5.37
CA ILE A 134 -2.02 -4.80 -5.14
C ILE A 134 -1.63 -6.20 -5.63
N VAL A 135 -0.49 -6.31 -6.30
CA VAL A 135 0.09 -7.58 -6.75
C VAL A 135 0.34 -8.49 -5.54
N GLY A 136 -0.11 -9.74 -5.64
CA GLY A 136 0.00 -10.74 -4.57
C GLY A 136 -1.03 -10.58 -3.43
N ASP A 137 -1.99 -9.68 -3.56
CA ASP A 137 -3.05 -9.52 -2.55
C ASP A 137 -4.17 -10.54 -2.76
N THR A 138 -4.10 -11.67 -2.06
CA THR A 138 -5.11 -12.73 -2.14
C THR A 138 -6.45 -12.40 -1.46
N LYS A 139 -6.54 -11.27 -0.75
CA LYS A 139 -7.76 -10.85 -0.04
C LYS A 139 -8.63 -9.88 -0.83
N TYR A 140 -7.99 -8.95 -1.54
CA TYR A 140 -8.67 -7.83 -2.20
C TYR A 140 -8.42 -7.77 -3.70
N ASN A 141 -7.53 -8.60 -4.26
CA ASN A 141 -7.40 -8.77 -5.69
C ASN A 141 -8.42 -9.82 -6.17
N PRO A 142 -9.42 -9.44 -6.99
CA PRO A 142 -10.46 -10.37 -7.47
C PRO A 142 -9.90 -11.58 -8.24
N GLU A 143 -8.80 -11.40 -8.98
CA GLU A 143 -8.16 -12.45 -9.77
C GLU A 143 -7.46 -13.49 -8.89
N LEU A 144 -7.07 -13.12 -7.67
CA LEU A 144 -6.36 -13.98 -6.73
C LEU A 144 -7.26 -14.47 -5.58
N THR A 145 -8.48 -13.98 -5.48
CA THR A 145 -9.41 -14.36 -4.41
C THR A 145 -9.73 -15.86 -4.49
N GLY A 146 -9.52 -16.57 -3.39
CA GLY A 146 -9.69 -18.03 -3.34
C GLY A 146 -8.46 -18.83 -3.77
N ASN A 147 -7.41 -18.19 -4.26
CA ASN A 147 -6.14 -18.86 -4.53
C ASN A 147 -5.45 -19.24 -3.21
N LYS A 148 -5.27 -20.55 -2.99
CA LYS A 148 -4.60 -21.08 -1.78
C LYS A 148 -3.06 -20.99 -1.86
N ARG A 149 -2.51 -20.60 -2.99
CA ARG A 149 -1.07 -20.47 -3.18
C ARG A 149 -0.60 -19.22 -2.41
N TRP A 150 0.37 -19.40 -1.51
CA TRP A 150 0.96 -18.28 -0.80
C TRP A 150 1.65 -17.33 -1.79
N GLN A 151 1.33 -16.05 -1.69
CA GLN A 151 1.94 -15.01 -2.50
C GLN A 151 2.39 -13.86 -1.60
N THR A 152 3.51 -13.25 -1.96
CA THR A 152 4.01 -12.07 -1.25
C THR A 152 3.28 -10.84 -1.77
N ILE A 153 2.55 -10.15 -0.90
CA ILE A 153 1.94 -8.86 -1.23
C ILE A 153 3.03 -7.83 -1.51
N ARG A 154 2.96 -7.18 -2.66
CA ARG A 154 3.90 -6.14 -3.08
C ARG A 154 3.52 -4.78 -2.48
N LEU A 155 3.64 -4.68 -1.15
CA LEU A 155 3.37 -3.48 -0.36
C LEU A 155 4.49 -3.32 0.67
N CYS A 156 5.15 -2.16 0.68
CA CYS A 156 6.29 -1.87 1.54
C CYS A 156 6.14 -0.50 2.22
N ALA A 157 6.28 -0.44 3.54
CA ALA A 157 6.43 0.81 4.28
C ALA A 157 7.88 1.31 4.08
N TYR A 158 8.11 2.14 3.06
CA TYR A 158 9.45 2.46 2.62
C TYR A 158 10.06 3.71 3.25
N LYS A 159 9.19 4.62 3.79
CA LYS A 159 9.66 5.86 4.43
C LYS A 159 8.79 6.17 5.64
N LEU A 160 9.43 6.65 6.70
CA LEU A 160 8.79 6.97 7.98
C LEU A 160 9.40 8.24 8.56
N ASP A 161 8.56 9.24 8.81
CA ASP A 161 8.93 10.50 9.44
C ASP A 161 8.18 10.65 10.77
N PHE A 162 8.89 10.98 11.85
CA PHE A 162 8.27 11.24 13.15
C PHE A 162 9.23 12.08 14.04
N LYS A 163 8.74 12.52 15.19
CA LYS A 163 9.59 13.17 16.21
C LYS A 163 10.00 12.15 17.27
N HIS A 164 11.27 12.13 17.62
CA HIS A 164 11.76 11.26 18.70
C HIS A 164 11.00 11.55 20.00
N PRO A 165 10.43 10.52 20.68
CA PRO A 165 9.47 10.72 21.77
C PRO A 165 10.02 11.40 23.03
N VAL A 166 11.35 11.48 23.18
CA VAL A 166 12.01 12.12 24.32
C VAL A 166 12.68 13.42 23.92
N THR A 167 13.46 13.42 22.83
CA THR A 167 14.24 14.59 22.42
C THR A 167 13.51 15.53 21.49
N HIS A 168 12.37 15.11 20.94
CA HIS A 168 11.54 15.81 19.95
C HIS A 168 12.27 16.21 18.66
N LYS A 169 13.47 15.66 18.42
CA LYS A 169 14.19 15.81 17.15
C LYS A 169 13.44 15.10 16.03
N ALA A 170 13.41 15.72 14.85
CA ALA A 170 12.88 15.09 13.66
C ALA A 170 13.70 13.83 13.31
N MET A 171 13.01 12.74 13.01
CA MET A 171 13.59 11.46 12.63
C MET A 171 13.03 11.10 11.25
N HIS A 172 13.94 10.78 10.32
CA HIS A 172 13.62 10.42 8.95
C HIS A 172 14.31 9.10 8.63
N PHE A 173 13.53 8.12 8.19
CA PHE A 173 14.01 6.82 7.77
C PHE A 173 13.43 6.49 6.40
N GLN A 174 14.28 6.04 5.50
CA GLN A 174 13.87 5.65 4.16
C GLN A 174 14.67 4.44 3.70
N LEU A 175 14.00 3.50 3.03
CA LEU A 175 14.67 2.41 2.31
C LEU A 175 15.13 2.97 0.97
N GLU A 176 16.37 2.71 0.62
CA GLU A 176 16.86 3.00 -0.73
C GLU A 176 16.28 1.98 -1.71
N ALA A 177 16.01 2.41 -2.93
CA ALA A 177 15.71 1.50 -4.01
C ALA A 177 16.96 0.62 -4.21
N ASP A 178 16.78 -0.69 -4.39
CA ASP A 178 17.89 -1.58 -4.69
C ASP A 178 18.57 -1.05 -5.96
N PRO A 179 19.86 -0.70 -5.92
CA PRO A 179 20.56 -0.30 -7.14
C PRO A 179 20.56 -1.52 -8.07
N ALA A 180 19.87 -1.40 -9.20
CA ALA A 180 19.78 -2.42 -10.23
C ALA A 180 21.16 -2.72 -10.83
#